data_90a8d958af0e29c9da32a49386a6d246
#
_entry.id   90a8d958af0e29c9da32a49386a6d246
#
_cell.length_a   1.000
_cell.length_b   1.000
_cell.length_c   1.000
_cell.angle_alpha   90.00
_cell.angle_beta   90.00
_cell.angle_gamma   90.00
#
_symmetry.space_group_name_H-M   'P 1'
#
loop_
_entity.id
_entity.type
_entity.pdbx_description
1 polymer ?
#
loop_
_entity_poly.entity_id
_entity_poly.type
_entity_poly.pdbx_seq_one_letter_code
_entity_poly.pdbx_strand_id
1 'polypeptide(L)'
;KGSVLNLFAYTGGASLAAKAANMDVVHVDSIKQVVSWANENQAHSKLKGIRWVVEDALKFVSREVKRGKKYQGIILDPPAYGIGAKGERWKLEQKLGTLLEQVAQILSPKGFLVLNVYSLGLSPYIIQNLMKDYFGDRDFEISELCLNSRTNQILPLGIVARI
;
A
#
# COMPACT_ATOMS: atom_id res chain seq x y z
N LYS A 1 -7.49 2.41 19.33
CA LYS A 1 -7.28 3.20 18.12
C LYS A 1 -6.20 2.51 17.30
N GLY A 2 -6.55 2.07 16.08
CA GLY A 2 -5.66 1.27 15.26
C GLY A 2 -4.68 2.13 14.46
N SER A 3 -3.52 1.56 14.07
CA SER A 3 -2.54 2.20 13.21
C SER A 3 -2.59 1.64 11.79
N VAL A 4 -2.57 2.51 10.80
CA VAL A 4 -2.53 2.17 9.36
C VAL A 4 -1.24 2.70 8.75
N LEU A 5 -0.57 1.84 7.99
CA LEU A 5 0.57 2.19 7.15
C LEU A 5 0.12 2.17 5.69
N ASN A 6 0.29 3.29 5.00
CA ASN A 6 0.05 3.40 3.56
C ASN A 6 1.39 3.62 2.85
N LEU A 7 1.77 2.67 2.00
CA LEU A 7 3.00 2.65 1.21
C LEU A 7 2.69 2.93 -0.27
N PHE A 8 3.61 3.64 -0.94
CA PHE A 8 3.39 4.18 -2.29
C PHE A 8 2.14 5.07 -2.32
N ALA A 9 2.04 5.89 -1.28
CA ALA A 9 0.77 6.49 -0.87
C ALA A 9 0.33 7.70 -1.71
N TYR A 10 1.14 8.10 -2.68
CA TYR A 10 0.89 9.13 -3.69
C TYR A 10 0.28 10.41 -3.08
N THR A 11 -0.81 10.92 -3.64
CA THR A 11 -1.48 12.15 -3.16
C THR A 11 -2.40 11.92 -1.95
N GLY A 12 -2.37 10.75 -1.34
CA GLY A 12 -2.91 10.49 0.00
C GLY A 12 -4.37 10.03 0.07
N GLY A 13 -5.05 9.70 -1.02
CA GLY A 13 -6.46 9.32 -0.98
C GLY A 13 -6.77 8.23 0.05
N ALA A 14 -6.05 7.10 0.02
CA ALA A 14 -6.23 6.02 1.00
C ALA A 14 -5.82 6.43 2.44
N SER A 15 -4.79 7.27 2.59
CA SER A 15 -4.39 7.82 3.89
C SER A 15 -5.49 8.71 4.50
N LEU A 16 -6.13 9.53 3.68
CA LEU A 16 -7.25 10.39 4.10
C LEU A 16 -8.46 9.56 4.49
N ALA A 17 -8.80 8.53 3.70
CA ALA A 17 -9.90 7.61 4.02
C ALA A 17 -9.66 6.88 5.36
N ALA A 18 -8.46 6.35 5.59
CA ALA A 18 -8.10 5.72 6.86
C ALA A 18 -8.16 6.73 8.03
N LYS A 19 -7.73 7.97 7.80
CA LYS A 19 -7.79 9.03 8.82
C LYS A 19 -9.23 9.44 9.13
N ALA A 20 -10.10 9.54 8.14
CA ALA A 20 -11.53 9.80 8.33
C ALA A 20 -12.22 8.68 9.12
N ALA A 21 -11.72 7.45 9.02
CA ALA A 21 -12.12 6.31 9.86
C ALA A 21 -11.47 6.30 11.27
N ASN A 22 -10.92 7.44 11.72
CA ASN A 22 -10.28 7.61 13.03
C ASN A 22 -9.04 6.74 13.31
N MET A 23 -8.35 6.26 12.26
CA MET A 23 -7.09 5.54 12.41
C MET A 23 -5.91 6.49 12.62
N ASP A 24 -4.84 5.98 13.24
CA ASP A 24 -3.55 6.65 13.28
C ASP A 24 -2.77 6.26 12.02
N VAL A 25 -2.49 7.23 11.15
CA VAL A 25 -2.00 6.96 9.80
C VAL A 25 -0.55 7.38 9.63
N VAL A 26 0.24 6.48 9.05
CA VAL A 26 1.58 6.77 8.52
C VAL A 26 1.50 6.66 7.00
N HIS A 27 1.79 7.78 6.34
CA HIS A 27 1.83 7.91 4.89
C HIS A 27 3.28 7.92 4.42
N VAL A 28 3.65 7.02 3.51
CA VAL A 28 5.01 6.87 3.00
C VAL A 28 5.01 6.92 1.48
N ASP A 29 5.75 7.86 0.94
CA ASP A 29 6.06 7.94 -0.49
C ASP A 29 7.48 8.45 -0.69
N SER A 30 8.15 8.05 -1.76
CA SER A 30 9.54 8.42 -2.03
C SER A 30 9.69 9.84 -2.60
N ILE A 31 8.61 10.43 -3.12
CA ILE A 31 8.62 11.70 -3.84
C ILE A 31 8.11 12.83 -2.95
N LYS A 32 9.01 13.71 -2.53
CA LYS A 32 8.71 14.84 -1.61
C LYS A 32 7.54 15.71 -2.10
N GLN A 33 7.50 16.04 -3.38
CA GLN A 33 6.46 16.88 -3.96
C GLN A 33 5.08 16.26 -3.81
N VAL A 34 4.97 14.94 -4.01
CA VAL A 34 3.73 14.19 -3.88
C VAL A 34 3.27 14.14 -2.43
N VAL A 35 4.19 13.93 -1.48
CA VAL A 35 3.89 13.97 -0.04
C VAL A 35 3.43 15.37 0.40
N SER A 36 4.04 16.44 -0.15
CA SER A 36 3.59 17.81 0.13
C SER A 36 2.15 18.03 -0.36
N TRP A 37 1.83 17.58 -1.56
CA TRP A 37 0.47 17.64 -2.10
C TRP A 37 -0.52 16.82 -1.26
N ALA A 38 -0.13 15.61 -0.82
CA ALA A 38 -0.96 14.82 0.09
C ALA A 38 -1.29 15.55 1.40
N ASN A 39 -0.31 16.30 1.95
CA ASN A 39 -0.53 17.13 3.14
C ASN A 39 -1.49 18.31 2.88
N GLU A 40 -1.44 18.93 1.71
CA GLU A 40 -2.42 19.95 1.29
C GLU A 40 -3.83 19.35 1.19
N ASN A 41 -3.95 18.16 0.59
CA ASN A 41 -5.22 17.41 0.51
C ASN A 41 -5.79 17.09 1.90
N GLN A 42 -4.93 16.79 2.90
CA GLN A 42 -5.38 16.63 4.28
C GLN A 42 -6.05 17.90 4.82
N ALA A 43 -5.45 19.07 4.57
CA ALA A 43 -6.02 20.35 5.01
C ALA A 43 -7.36 20.63 4.33
N HIS A 44 -7.46 20.44 3.01
CA HIS A 44 -8.72 20.58 2.26
C HIS A 44 -9.81 19.61 2.73
N SER A 45 -9.43 18.42 3.16
CA SER A 45 -10.35 17.42 3.74
C SER A 45 -10.71 17.69 5.21
N LYS A 46 -10.23 18.79 5.80
CA LYS A 46 -10.44 19.17 7.22
C LYS A 46 -9.98 18.09 8.21
N LEU A 47 -9.05 17.24 7.80
CA LEU A 47 -8.43 16.21 8.62
C LEU A 47 -7.11 16.71 9.21
N LYS A 48 -6.61 16.02 10.27
CA LYS A 48 -5.34 16.38 10.93
C LYS A 48 -4.65 15.12 11.46
N GLY A 49 -3.31 15.18 11.61
CA GLY A 49 -2.55 14.19 12.36
C GLY A 49 -2.21 12.93 11.57
N ILE A 50 -1.98 13.05 10.26
CA ILE A 50 -1.30 12.02 9.47
C ILE A 50 0.22 12.23 9.62
N ARG A 51 0.97 11.16 9.83
CA ARG A 51 2.44 11.20 9.84
C ARG A 51 2.95 11.07 8.41
N TRP A 52 3.53 12.13 7.89
CA TRP A 52 4.10 12.20 6.54
C TRP A 52 5.56 11.74 6.55
N VAL A 53 5.93 10.85 5.64
CA VAL A 53 7.28 10.30 5.51
C VAL A 53 7.69 10.30 4.04
N VAL A 54 8.80 10.98 3.74
CA VAL A 54 9.43 10.95 2.40
C VAL A 54 10.55 9.92 2.44
N GLU A 55 10.27 8.70 1.98
CA GLU A 55 11.24 7.61 1.97
C GLU A 55 10.84 6.48 1.00
N ASP A 56 11.84 5.70 0.56
CA ASP A 56 11.61 4.45 -0.15
C ASP A 56 10.87 3.44 0.73
N ALA A 57 9.84 2.79 0.15
CA ALA A 57 8.94 1.91 0.90
C ALA A 57 9.67 0.71 1.52
N LEU A 58 10.56 0.03 0.79
CA LEU A 58 11.32 -1.10 1.30
C LEU A 58 12.26 -0.69 2.45
N LYS A 59 12.94 0.46 2.31
CA LYS A 59 13.80 0.99 3.38
C LYS A 59 12.99 1.32 4.63
N PHE A 60 11.81 1.92 4.45
CA PHE A 60 10.92 2.23 5.57
C PHE A 60 10.48 0.95 6.27
N VAL A 61 9.93 -0.03 5.54
CA VAL A 61 9.43 -1.29 6.11
C VAL A 61 10.54 -2.06 6.82
N SER A 62 11.73 -2.18 6.20
CA SER A 62 12.90 -2.82 6.83
C SER A 62 13.26 -2.20 8.18
N ARG A 63 13.12 -0.89 8.31
CA ARG A 63 13.35 -0.18 9.57
C ARG A 63 12.26 -0.46 10.61
N GLU A 64 11.00 -0.55 10.18
CA GLU A 64 9.88 -0.88 11.08
C GLU A 64 9.94 -2.34 11.55
N VAL A 65 10.40 -3.28 10.70
CA VAL A 65 10.72 -4.67 11.09
C VAL A 65 11.76 -4.68 12.22
N LYS A 66 12.89 -3.98 12.04
CA LYS A 66 13.96 -3.89 13.07
C LYS A 66 13.47 -3.29 14.39
N ARG A 67 12.46 -2.42 14.34
CA ARG A 67 11.84 -1.79 15.53
C ARG A 67 10.77 -2.66 16.19
N GLY A 68 10.44 -3.79 15.62
CA GLY A 68 9.32 -4.63 16.07
C GLY A 68 7.96 -3.93 15.99
N LYS A 69 7.81 -2.92 15.12
CA LYS A 69 6.58 -2.17 14.99
C LYS A 69 5.49 -3.03 14.35
N LYS A 70 4.23 -2.86 14.79
CA LYS A 70 3.06 -3.53 14.23
C LYS A 70 2.00 -2.52 13.80
N TYR A 71 1.29 -2.85 12.71
CA TYR A 71 0.20 -2.06 12.14
C TYR A 71 -1.07 -2.90 12.05
N GLN A 72 -2.22 -2.31 12.39
CA GLN A 72 -3.52 -2.94 12.21
C GLN A 72 -4.00 -2.94 10.76
N GLY A 73 -3.56 -1.98 9.97
CA GLY A 73 -3.86 -1.94 8.56
C GLY A 73 -2.63 -1.59 7.76
N ILE A 74 -2.44 -2.26 6.63
CA ILE A 74 -1.38 -1.91 5.67
C ILE A 74 -2.02 -1.80 4.29
N ILE A 75 -1.74 -0.71 3.59
CA ILE A 75 -2.21 -0.46 2.23
C ILE A 75 -1.00 -0.36 1.31
N LEU A 76 -1.01 -1.10 0.23
CA LEU A 76 0.05 -1.21 -0.77
C LEU A 76 -0.51 -0.94 -2.16
N ASP A 77 -0.01 0.09 -2.81
CA ASP A 77 -0.34 0.41 -4.22
C ASP A 77 0.95 0.65 -5.02
N PRO A 78 1.84 -0.38 -5.10
CA PRO A 78 3.13 -0.22 -5.73
C PRO A 78 2.99 -0.05 -7.25
N PRO A 79 3.74 0.90 -7.86
CA PRO A 79 3.77 1.04 -9.31
C PRO A 79 4.46 -0.16 -9.97
N ALA A 80 4.16 -0.44 -11.23
CA ALA A 80 4.87 -1.46 -12.00
C ALA A 80 6.37 -1.16 -12.11
N TYR A 81 6.72 0.13 -12.27
CA TYR A 81 8.09 0.64 -12.31
C TYR A 81 8.17 2.03 -11.66
N GLY A 82 9.28 2.33 -11.02
CA GLY A 82 9.54 3.64 -10.43
C GLY A 82 11.02 3.91 -10.19
N ILE A 83 11.36 5.18 -10.06
CA ILE A 83 12.67 5.65 -9.62
C ILE A 83 12.45 6.54 -8.40
N GLY A 84 13.02 6.15 -7.28
CA GLY A 84 13.00 6.95 -6.05
C GLY A 84 13.88 8.19 -6.14
N ALA A 85 13.71 9.12 -5.22
CA ALA A 85 14.40 10.43 -5.22
C ALA A 85 15.93 10.32 -5.16
N LYS A 86 16.49 9.19 -4.71
CA LYS A 86 17.94 8.93 -4.65
C LYS A 86 18.41 7.92 -5.70
N GLY A 87 17.63 7.71 -6.78
CA GLY A 87 17.93 6.78 -7.86
C GLY A 87 17.61 5.31 -7.54
N GLU A 88 16.89 5.04 -6.45
CA GLU A 88 16.43 3.68 -6.16
C GLU A 88 15.49 3.20 -7.28
N ARG A 89 15.84 2.07 -7.89
CA ARG A 89 15.00 1.46 -8.92
C ARG A 89 13.99 0.52 -8.28
N TRP A 90 12.72 0.77 -8.54
CA TRP A 90 11.62 -0.12 -8.23
C TRP A 90 11.18 -0.84 -9.50
N LYS A 91 11.10 -2.16 -9.45
CA LYS A 91 10.46 -3.00 -10.46
C LYS A 91 9.61 -4.02 -9.73
N LEU A 92 8.30 -3.96 -9.96
CA LEU A 92 7.30 -4.69 -9.17
C LEU A 92 7.59 -6.19 -9.12
N GLU A 93 7.80 -6.82 -10.27
CA GLU A 93 8.02 -8.27 -10.39
C GLU A 93 9.28 -8.76 -9.65
N GLN A 94 10.24 -7.87 -9.43
CA GLN A 94 11.49 -8.22 -8.73
C GLN A 94 11.43 -7.96 -7.22
N LYS A 95 10.57 -7.05 -6.77
CA LYS A 95 10.60 -6.56 -5.40
C LYS A 95 9.34 -6.85 -4.60
N LEU A 96 8.25 -7.26 -5.24
CA LEU A 96 6.99 -7.52 -4.56
C LEU A 96 7.12 -8.61 -3.49
N GLY A 97 7.79 -9.73 -3.80
CA GLY A 97 8.00 -10.81 -2.82
C GLY A 97 8.74 -10.32 -1.57
N THR A 98 9.88 -9.63 -1.74
CA THR A 98 10.63 -9.05 -0.61
C THR A 98 9.80 -8.04 0.19
N LEU A 99 8.96 -7.24 -0.48
CA LEU A 99 8.06 -6.30 0.20
C LEU A 99 7.03 -7.05 1.05
N LEU A 100 6.37 -8.06 0.50
CA LEU A 100 5.35 -8.84 1.21
C LEU A 100 5.92 -9.63 2.38
N GLU A 101 7.11 -10.21 2.24
CA GLU A 101 7.85 -10.87 3.32
C GLU A 101 8.06 -9.94 4.53
N GLN A 102 8.49 -8.71 4.28
CA GLN A 102 8.71 -7.74 5.34
C GLN A 102 7.39 -7.18 5.89
N VAL A 103 6.40 -6.95 5.04
CA VAL A 103 5.05 -6.48 5.43
C VAL A 103 4.37 -7.49 6.33
N ALA A 104 4.49 -8.80 6.06
CA ALA A 104 3.95 -9.84 6.92
C ALA A 104 4.51 -9.76 8.35
N GLN A 105 5.78 -9.37 8.49
CA GLN A 105 6.41 -9.22 9.80
C GLN A 105 5.90 -8.02 10.60
N ILE A 106 5.36 -6.99 9.96
CA ILE A 106 4.84 -5.77 10.63
C ILE A 106 3.30 -5.69 10.64
N LEU A 107 2.61 -6.61 9.97
CA LEU A 107 1.16 -6.72 10.07
C LEU A 107 0.77 -7.34 11.41
N SER A 108 -0.20 -6.75 12.10
CA SER A 108 -0.74 -7.30 13.35
C SER A 108 -1.48 -8.62 13.09
N PRO A 109 -1.54 -9.56 14.05
CA PRO A 109 -2.19 -10.87 13.84
C PRO A 109 -3.65 -10.78 13.35
N LYS A 110 -4.39 -9.79 13.82
CA LYS A 110 -5.77 -9.48 13.40
C LYS A 110 -5.84 -8.23 12.50
N GLY A 111 -4.72 -7.89 11.88
CA GLY A 111 -4.65 -6.74 10.99
C GLY A 111 -5.18 -7.05 9.60
N PHE A 112 -5.50 -6.03 8.83
CA PHE A 112 -5.89 -6.15 7.44
C PHE A 112 -4.77 -5.68 6.50
N LEU A 113 -4.73 -6.24 5.30
CA LEU A 113 -3.90 -5.81 4.20
C LEU A 113 -4.78 -5.52 2.98
N VAL A 114 -4.48 -4.44 2.28
CA VAL A 114 -4.99 -4.18 0.93
C VAL A 114 -3.79 -4.01 0.01
N LEU A 115 -3.66 -4.88 -0.97
CA LEU A 115 -2.65 -4.82 -2.02
C LEU A 115 -3.34 -4.62 -3.36
N ASN A 116 -3.03 -3.53 -4.05
CA ASN A 116 -3.41 -3.32 -5.44
C ASN A 116 -2.18 -3.45 -6.33
N VAL A 117 -2.27 -4.23 -7.38
CA VAL A 117 -1.19 -4.39 -8.37
C VAL A 117 -1.76 -4.33 -9.78
N TYR A 118 -1.11 -3.58 -10.64
CA TYR A 118 -1.40 -3.58 -12.06
C TYR A 118 -0.08 -3.70 -12.84
N SER A 119 0.10 -4.87 -13.42
CA SER A 119 1.24 -5.19 -14.29
C SER A 119 0.85 -6.33 -15.19
N LEU A 120 1.23 -6.26 -16.45
CA LEU A 120 0.98 -7.33 -17.42
C LEU A 120 1.72 -8.65 -17.06
N GLY A 121 2.76 -8.56 -16.24
CA GLY A 121 3.54 -9.73 -15.79
C GLY A 121 2.96 -10.46 -14.57
N LEU A 122 1.88 -9.96 -13.96
CA LEU A 122 1.28 -10.54 -12.76
C LEU A 122 -0.16 -11.00 -13.03
N SER A 123 -0.42 -12.28 -12.80
CA SER A 123 -1.78 -12.84 -12.85
C SER A 123 -2.37 -12.97 -11.43
N PRO A 124 -3.71 -13.11 -11.30
CA PRO A 124 -4.34 -13.39 -10.00
C PRO A 124 -3.74 -14.59 -9.28
N TYR A 125 -3.37 -15.66 -9.99
CA TYR A 125 -2.75 -16.85 -9.42
C TYR A 125 -1.34 -16.60 -8.87
N ILE A 126 -0.55 -15.73 -9.51
CA ILE A 126 0.76 -15.32 -8.97
C ILE A 126 0.56 -14.58 -7.66
N ILE A 127 -0.38 -13.63 -7.60
CA ILE A 127 -0.70 -12.92 -6.37
C ILE A 127 -1.22 -13.87 -5.29
N GLN A 128 -2.08 -14.83 -5.66
CA GLN A 128 -2.58 -15.85 -4.74
C GLN A 128 -1.44 -16.67 -4.11
N ASN A 129 -0.47 -17.10 -4.89
CA ASN A 129 0.67 -17.84 -4.39
C ASN A 129 1.51 -16.99 -3.43
N LEU A 130 1.81 -15.73 -3.79
CA LEU A 130 2.52 -14.81 -2.91
C LEU A 130 1.76 -14.55 -1.59
N MET A 131 0.44 -14.41 -1.65
CA MET A 131 -0.37 -14.24 -0.44
C MET A 131 -0.30 -15.48 0.47
N LYS A 132 -0.37 -16.69 -0.09
CA LYS A 132 -0.19 -17.94 0.65
C LYS A 132 1.21 -18.06 1.25
N ASP A 133 2.25 -17.76 0.49
CA ASP A 133 3.64 -17.90 0.93
C ASP A 133 3.97 -16.99 2.13
N TYR A 134 3.45 -15.75 2.14
CA TYR A 134 3.83 -14.77 3.16
C TYR A 134 2.80 -14.57 4.26
N PHE A 135 1.52 -14.89 4.03
CA PHE A 135 0.46 -14.68 5.02
C PHE A 135 -0.20 -16.00 5.49
N GLY A 136 0.26 -17.14 4.94
CA GLY A 136 -0.12 -18.47 5.38
C GLY A 136 -1.61 -18.75 5.23
N ASP A 137 -2.22 -19.32 6.29
CA ASP A 137 -3.61 -19.79 6.28
C ASP A 137 -4.63 -18.67 6.58
N ARG A 138 -4.25 -17.39 6.48
CA ARG A 138 -5.22 -16.31 6.63
C ARG A 138 -6.18 -16.30 5.45
N ASP A 139 -7.44 -16.13 5.72
CA ASP A 139 -8.45 -15.92 4.68
C ASP A 139 -8.13 -14.64 3.91
N PHE A 140 -8.10 -14.72 2.60
CA PHE A 140 -7.90 -13.58 1.73
C PHE A 140 -8.76 -13.67 0.46
N GLU A 141 -9.14 -12.51 -0.04
CA GLU A 141 -9.85 -12.36 -1.30
C GLU A 141 -8.92 -11.82 -2.37
N ILE A 142 -9.07 -12.31 -3.59
CA ILE A 142 -8.43 -11.75 -4.78
C ILE A 142 -9.52 -11.49 -5.82
N SER A 143 -9.54 -10.25 -6.33
CA SER A 143 -10.47 -9.83 -7.36
C SER A 143 -9.81 -8.85 -8.32
N GLU A 144 -10.42 -8.62 -9.46
CA GLU A 144 -10.06 -7.52 -10.33
C GLU A 144 -10.78 -6.26 -9.89
N LEU A 145 -10.01 -5.19 -9.66
CA LEU A 145 -10.57 -3.87 -9.38
C LEU A 145 -11.03 -3.23 -10.68
N CYS A 146 -12.28 -2.85 -10.76
CA CYS A 146 -12.90 -2.31 -11.96
C CYS A 146 -13.70 -1.05 -11.70
N LEU A 147 -13.77 -0.16 -12.68
CA LEU A 147 -14.71 0.94 -12.75
C LEU A 147 -15.71 0.71 -13.89
N ASN A 148 -16.99 0.88 -13.61
CA ASN A 148 -18.04 0.87 -14.61
C ASN A 148 -18.17 2.25 -15.24
N SER A 149 -18.09 2.32 -16.58
CA SER A 149 -18.37 3.55 -17.33
C SER A 149 -19.87 3.80 -17.45
N ARG A 150 -20.23 5.03 -17.80
CA ARG A 150 -21.62 5.39 -18.11
C ARG A 150 -22.19 4.69 -19.36
N THR A 151 -21.32 4.10 -20.17
CA THR A 151 -21.66 3.36 -21.40
C THR A 151 -21.65 1.84 -21.20
N ASN A 152 -21.74 1.36 -19.96
CA ASN A 152 -21.67 -0.07 -19.58
C ASN A 152 -20.37 -0.80 -19.97
N GLN A 153 -19.30 -0.06 -20.21
CA GLN A 153 -17.97 -0.64 -20.37
C GLN A 153 -17.28 -0.76 -19.00
N ILE A 154 -16.46 -1.78 -18.84
CA ILE A 154 -15.69 -2.01 -17.62
C ILE A 154 -14.25 -1.57 -17.87
N LEU A 155 -13.74 -0.67 -17.03
CA LEU A 155 -12.32 -0.30 -17.02
C LEU A 155 -11.62 -1.09 -15.92
N PRO A 156 -10.72 -2.03 -16.27
CA PRO A 156 -9.92 -2.74 -15.30
C PRO A 156 -8.84 -1.80 -14.72
N LEU A 157 -8.64 -1.86 -13.40
CA LEU A 157 -7.68 -1.04 -12.66
C LEU A 157 -6.56 -1.86 -12.01
N GLY A 158 -6.59 -3.19 -12.18
CA GLY A 158 -5.60 -4.10 -11.62
C GLY A 158 -6.20 -5.17 -10.72
N ILE A 159 -5.32 -5.94 -10.10
CA ILE A 159 -5.67 -7.03 -9.19
C ILE A 159 -5.62 -6.48 -7.77
N VAL A 160 -6.68 -6.64 -7.01
CA VAL A 160 -6.70 -6.34 -5.59
C VAL A 160 -6.70 -7.63 -4.76
N ALA A 161 -5.80 -7.71 -3.78
CA ALA A 161 -5.80 -8.75 -2.76
C ALA A 161 -6.08 -8.12 -1.39
N ARG A 162 -6.91 -8.77 -0.58
CA ARG A 162 -7.31 -8.31 0.75
C ARG A 162 -7.25 -9.45 1.76
N ILE A 163 -6.74 -9.15 2.94
CA ILE A 163 -6.84 -9.97 4.16
C ILE A 163 -7.72 -9.25 5.14
#